data_337a84625189232f99a1b30ce9e608c3
#
_entry.id   337a84625189232f99a1b30ce9e608c3
#
_cell.length_a   1.000
_cell.length_b   1.000
_cell.length_c   1.000
_cell.angle_alpha   90.00
_cell.angle_beta   90.00
_cell.angle_gamma   90.00
#
_symmetry.space_group_name_H-M   'P 1'
#
loop_
_entity.id
_entity.type
_entity.pdbx_description
1 polymer ?
#
loop_
_entity_poly.entity_id
_entity_poly.type
_entity_poly.pdbx_seq_one_letter_code
_entity_poly.pdbx_strand_id
1 'polypeptide(L)'
;RTFDVSVPVIGRHNVYNALAAIASGYLTGLSDAELQAGLSAYRGMAMRQELLHLGPYTFINDTYNANPASMAEAVRTLDLLTKGRKIAVLGGMGELGDWAEREHRAIGRLVADMKLDALITMGDLAEDIARAAQDAGMNAVYVTDSHEAAARQLKALLRDGDTVLLKGSRSFAMEKILPYFERK
;
A
#
# COMPACT_ATOMS: atom_id res chain seq x y z
N ARG A 1 28.42 19.14 7.02
CA ARG A 1 28.22 19.08 5.56
C ARG A 1 26.77 18.77 5.28
N THR A 2 26.13 19.52 4.40
CA THR A 2 24.72 19.36 4.04
C THR A 2 24.59 19.41 2.51
N PHE A 3 23.74 18.55 1.93
CA PHE A 3 23.36 18.58 0.53
C PHE A 3 21.95 18.05 0.36
N ASP A 4 21.25 18.52 -0.65
CA ASP A 4 19.88 18.11 -0.93
C ASP A 4 19.88 16.88 -1.83
N VAL A 5 18.92 15.96 -1.58
CA VAL A 5 18.68 14.79 -2.41
C VAL A 5 17.20 14.68 -2.77
N SER A 6 16.93 14.17 -3.96
CA SER A 6 15.60 13.81 -4.40
C SER A 6 15.56 12.32 -4.70
N VAL A 7 14.54 11.64 -4.13
CA VAL A 7 14.30 10.21 -4.40
C VAL A 7 12.87 10.11 -4.94
N PRO A 8 12.67 9.77 -6.21
CA PRO A 8 11.36 9.83 -6.87
C PRO A 8 10.50 8.60 -6.56
N VAL A 9 10.33 8.29 -5.28
CA VAL A 9 9.50 7.21 -4.76
C VAL A 9 8.70 7.68 -3.56
N ILE A 10 7.56 7.05 -3.30
CA ILE A 10 6.67 7.41 -2.21
C ILE A 10 6.99 6.62 -0.94
N GLY A 11 6.48 7.11 0.20
CA GLY A 11 6.56 6.43 1.49
C GLY A 11 7.72 6.91 2.36
N ARG A 12 7.40 7.22 3.61
CA ARG A 12 8.37 7.73 4.60
C ARG A 12 9.55 6.79 4.83
N HIS A 13 9.32 5.47 4.73
CA HIS A 13 10.37 4.46 4.88
C HIS A 13 11.48 4.61 3.83
N ASN A 14 11.18 5.16 2.63
CA ASN A 14 12.19 5.41 1.60
C ASN A 14 13.16 6.53 1.95
N VAL A 15 12.79 7.43 2.86
CA VAL A 15 13.75 8.40 3.44
C VAL A 15 14.83 7.66 4.23
N TYR A 16 14.45 6.68 5.06
CA TYR A 16 15.42 5.87 5.80
C TYR A 16 16.26 4.98 4.89
N ASN A 17 15.67 4.42 3.84
CA ASN A 17 16.40 3.66 2.82
C ASN A 17 17.44 4.54 2.10
N ALA A 18 17.06 5.77 1.75
CA ALA A 18 17.98 6.74 1.14
C ALA A 18 19.12 7.12 2.10
N LEU A 19 18.83 7.34 3.39
CA LEU A 19 19.87 7.62 4.39
C LEU A 19 20.86 6.45 4.53
N ALA A 20 20.36 5.21 4.52
CA ALA A 20 21.24 4.03 4.55
C ALA A 20 22.09 3.93 3.29
N ALA A 21 21.52 4.21 2.11
CA ALA A 21 22.25 4.22 0.84
C ALA A 21 23.34 5.32 0.83
N ILE A 22 23.02 6.52 1.33
CA ILE A 22 23.97 7.63 1.46
C ILE A 22 25.13 7.23 2.39
N ALA A 23 24.82 6.70 3.57
CA ALA A 23 25.84 6.26 4.53
C ALA A 23 26.77 5.20 3.93
N SER A 24 26.19 4.20 3.27
CA SER A 24 26.96 3.14 2.59
C SER A 24 27.82 3.69 1.45
N GLY A 25 27.28 4.60 0.65
CA GLY A 25 28.01 5.26 -0.44
C GLY A 25 29.20 6.08 0.06
N TYR A 26 29.05 6.83 1.14
CA TYR A 26 30.18 7.54 1.77
C TYR A 26 31.26 6.59 2.25
N LEU A 27 30.89 5.48 2.88
CA LEU A 27 31.85 4.48 3.35
C LEU A 27 32.62 3.82 2.20
N THR A 28 32.03 3.78 1.00
CA THR A 28 32.68 3.26 -0.22
C THR A 28 33.36 4.34 -1.07
N GLY A 29 33.36 5.60 -0.61
CA GLY A 29 34.10 6.70 -1.23
C GLY A 29 33.36 7.48 -2.30
N LEU A 30 32.03 7.33 -2.42
CA LEU A 30 31.24 8.13 -3.34
C LEU A 30 31.18 9.59 -2.94
N SER A 31 31.23 10.47 -3.93
CA SER A 31 31.04 11.91 -3.78
C SER A 31 29.55 12.27 -3.60
N ASP A 32 29.27 13.50 -3.11
CA ASP A 32 27.89 14.01 -3.00
C ASP A 32 27.17 14.01 -4.35
N ALA A 33 27.86 14.36 -5.42
CA ALA A 33 27.29 14.39 -6.77
C ALA A 33 26.87 12.98 -7.27
N GLU A 34 27.69 11.96 -7.00
CA GLU A 34 27.39 10.59 -7.34
C GLU A 34 26.22 10.05 -6.52
N LEU A 35 26.15 10.38 -5.23
CA LEU A 35 25.02 10.02 -4.35
C LEU A 35 23.73 10.69 -4.81
N GLN A 36 23.75 11.99 -5.14
CA GLN A 36 22.60 12.70 -5.68
C GLN A 36 22.12 12.09 -7.00
N ALA A 37 23.03 11.82 -7.92
CA ALA A 37 22.71 11.22 -9.22
C ALA A 37 22.10 9.83 -9.07
N GLY A 38 22.69 8.97 -8.23
CA GLY A 38 22.21 7.62 -7.97
C GLY A 38 20.81 7.60 -7.35
N LEU A 39 20.57 8.43 -6.32
CA LEU A 39 19.28 8.53 -5.66
C LEU A 39 18.20 9.10 -6.58
N SER A 40 18.51 10.12 -7.38
CA SER A 40 17.58 10.71 -8.33
C SER A 40 17.24 9.76 -9.51
N ALA A 41 18.13 8.84 -9.82
CA ALA A 41 17.93 7.82 -10.85
C ALA A 41 17.11 6.61 -10.37
N TYR A 42 16.93 6.43 -9.05
CA TYR A 42 16.18 5.31 -8.51
C TYR A 42 14.71 5.38 -8.91
N ARG A 43 14.13 4.26 -9.32
CA ARG A 43 12.73 4.18 -9.80
C ARG A 43 11.81 3.34 -8.92
N GLY A 44 12.30 2.93 -7.74
CA GLY A 44 11.56 2.00 -6.89
C GLY A 44 11.65 0.56 -7.38
N MET A 45 10.84 -0.28 -6.76
CA MET A 45 10.67 -1.69 -7.13
C MET A 45 9.21 -1.95 -7.44
N ALA A 46 8.94 -2.79 -8.43
CA ALA A 46 7.59 -3.27 -8.72
C ALA A 46 6.94 -3.87 -7.46
N MET A 47 5.64 -3.67 -7.33
CA MET A 47 4.82 -4.13 -6.20
C MET A 47 5.25 -3.61 -4.82
N ARG A 48 6.04 -2.53 -4.74
CA ARG A 48 6.47 -1.88 -3.49
C ARG A 48 6.12 -0.39 -3.53
N GLN A 49 4.89 -0.08 -3.17
CA GLN A 49 4.29 1.26 -3.27
C GLN A 49 4.46 1.88 -4.68
N GLU A 50 4.34 1.05 -5.69
CA GLU A 50 4.40 1.42 -7.09
C GLU A 50 3.14 2.20 -7.47
N LEU A 51 3.29 3.39 -8.04
CA LEU A 51 2.16 4.19 -8.53
C LEU A 51 1.83 3.79 -9.97
N LEU A 52 0.59 3.36 -10.19
CA LEU A 52 0.06 2.99 -11.49
C LEU A 52 -1.16 3.85 -11.81
N HIS A 53 -1.20 4.44 -13.01
CA HIS A 53 -2.36 5.17 -13.51
C HIS A 53 -3.13 4.28 -14.50
N LEU A 54 -4.27 3.77 -14.07
CA LEU A 54 -5.13 2.90 -14.87
C LEU A 54 -6.45 3.60 -15.17
N GLY A 55 -6.57 4.16 -16.36
CA GLY A 55 -7.69 5.02 -16.73
C GLY A 55 -7.72 6.29 -15.85
N PRO A 56 -8.87 6.66 -15.27
CA PRO A 56 -8.98 7.84 -14.40
C PRO A 56 -8.57 7.57 -12.95
N TYR A 57 -8.06 6.38 -12.63
CA TYR A 57 -7.75 5.93 -11.27
C TYR A 57 -6.25 5.90 -11.02
N THR A 58 -5.87 6.13 -9.75
CA THR A 58 -4.49 5.92 -9.28
C THR A 58 -4.46 4.69 -8.39
N PHE A 59 -3.57 3.73 -8.70
CA PHE A 59 -3.34 2.56 -7.86
C PHE A 59 -1.98 2.67 -7.17
N ILE A 60 -1.96 2.40 -5.87
CA ILE A 60 -0.75 2.15 -5.09
C ILE A 60 -0.60 0.63 -5.01
N ASN A 61 0.24 0.06 -5.87
CA ASN A 61 0.54 -1.36 -5.88
C ASN A 61 1.62 -1.67 -4.84
N ASP A 62 1.22 -2.21 -3.70
CA ASP A 62 2.12 -2.62 -2.60
C ASP A 62 1.92 -4.10 -2.24
N THR A 63 1.88 -4.94 -3.27
CA THR A 63 1.42 -6.33 -3.20
C THR A 63 2.54 -7.36 -3.04
N TYR A 64 3.80 -6.92 -2.96
CA TYR A 64 4.93 -7.85 -2.83
C TYR A 64 4.84 -8.69 -1.55
N ASN A 65 4.56 -8.06 -0.41
CA ASN A 65 4.36 -8.72 0.88
C ASN A 65 3.66 -7.78 1.87
N ALA A 66 3.17 -8.34 2.98
CA ALA A 66 2.56 -7.55 4.06
C ALA A 66 2.96 -8.08 5.43
N ASN A 67 3.25 -7.15 6.33
CA ASN A 67 3.34 -7.33 7.77
C ASN A 67 2.66 -6.15 8.47
N PRO A 68 2.41 -6.20 9.80
CA PRO A 68 1.66 -5.17 10.50
C PRO A 68 2.21 -3.75 10.29
N ALA A 69 3.52 -3.57 10.41
CA ALA A 69 4.15 -2.26 10.24
C ALA A 69 4.03 -1.73 8.82
N SER A 70 4.31 -2.57 7.81
CA SER A 70 4.21 -2.15 6.40
C SER A 70 2.76 -1.94 5.95
N MET A 71 1.80 -2.69 6.49
CA MET A 71 0.39 -2.50 6.21
C MET A 71 -0.10 -1.15 6.75
N ALA A 72 0.25 -0.85 8.01
CA ALA A 72 -0.10 0.43 8.63
C ALA A 72 0.52 1.62 7.88
N GLU A 73 1.78 1.50 7.46
CA GLU A 73 2.45 2.56 6.70
C GLU A 73 1.83 2.77 5.31
N ALA A 74 1.41 1.69 4.64
CA ALA A 74 0.74 1.79 3.35
C ALA A 74 -0.62 2.51 3.46
N VAL A 75 -1.39 2.22 4.51
CA VAL A 75 -2.67 2.91 4.79
C VAL A 75 -2.43 4.41 5.04
N ARG A 76 -1.40 4.77 5.82
CA ARG A 76 -1.03 6.18 6.04
C ARG A 76 -0.54 6.86 4.77
N THR A 77 0.20 6.13 3.93
CA THR A 77 0.67 6.66 2.64
C THR A 77 -0.51 6.93 1.70
N LEU A 78 -1.52 6.05 1.65
CA LEU A 78 -2.75 6.29 0.92
C LEU A 78 -3.43 7.58 1.39
N ASP A 79 -3.56 7.80 2.70
CA ASP A 79 -4.16 9.00 3.27
C ASP A 79 -3.37 10.27 2.90
N LEU A 80 -2.06 10.22 3.02
CA LEU A 80 -1.17 11.36 2.75
C LEU A 80 -1.17 11.78 1.27
N LEU A 81 -1.21 10.83 0.34
CA LEU A 81 -1.08 11.09 -1.10
C LEU A 81 -2.41 11.46 -1.76
N THR A 82 -3.53 11.08 -1.17
CA THR A 82 -4.83 11.20 -1.81
C THR A 82 -5.51 12.50 -1.47
N LYS A 83 -5.85 13.29 -2.49
CA LYS A 83 -6.72 14.48 -2.37
C LYS A 83 -8.20 14.16 -2.55
N GLY A 84 -8.52 13.03 -3.17
CA GLY A 84 -9.86 12.53 -3.46
C GLY A 84 -10.28 11.41 -2.51
N ARG A 85 -11.06 10.48 -3.05
CA ARG A 85 -11.51 9.31 -2.28
C ARG A 85 -10.40 8.28 -2.13
N LYS A 86 -10.36 7.66 -0.97
CA LYS A 86 -9.37 6.68 -0.53
C LYS A 86 -10.02 5.31 -0.40
N ILE A 87 -9.56 4.36 -1.19
CA ILE A 87 -10.07 2.99 -1.18
C ILE A 87 -8.92 2.03 -0.87
N ALA A 88 -9.11 1.10 0.07
CA ALA A 88 -8.14 0.05 0.32
C ALA A 88 -8.70 -1.32 -0.09
N VAL A 89 -7.90 -2.11 -0.77
CA VAL A 89 -8.17 -3.53 -1.07
C VAL A 89 -7.06 -4.34 -0.41
N LEU A 90 -7.38 -4.99 0.70
CA LEU A 90 -6.41 -5.61 1.58
C LEU A 90 -6.60 -7.13 1.64
N GLY A 91 -5.54 -7.86 1.36
CA GLY A 91 -5.41 -9.27 1.74
C GLY A 91 -4.87 -9.42 3.16
N GLY A 92 -4.82 -10.64 3.66
CA GLY A 92 -4.29 -10.92 4.99
C GLY A 92 -2.76 -10.78 5.09
N MET A 93 -2.29 -10.79 6.33
CA MET A 93 -0.87 -10.85 6.68
C MET A 93 -0.55 -12.27 7.15
N GLY A 94 0.37 -12.96 6.48
CA GLY A 94 0.82 -14.29 6.85
C GLY A 94 1.84 -14.29 7.99
N GLU A 95 2.13 -15.48 8.49
CA GLU A 95 3.24 -15.77 9.42
C GLU A 95 3.18 -15.04 10.79
N LEU A 96 1.99 -14.65 11.23
CA LEU A 96 1.81 -13.92 12.49
C LEU A 96 1.51 -14.83 13.70
N GLY A 97 1.25 -16.14 13.48
CA GLY A 97 0.91 -17.07 14.55
C GLY A 97 -0.22 -16.53 15.43
N ASP A 98 -0.05 -16.62 16.75
CA ASP A 98 -1.05 -16.18 17.75
C ASP A 98 -1.34 -14.67 17.73
N TRP A 99 -0.54 -13.89 17.02
CA TRP A 99 -0.74 -12.45 16.89
C TRP A 99 -1.65 -12.07 15.73
N ALA A 100 -2.04 -13.03 14.89
CA ALA A 100 -2.75 -12.79 13.63
C ALA A 100 -4.03 -11.96 13.82
N GLU A 101 -4.96 -12.42 14.65
CA GLU A 101 -6.21 -11.71 14.91
C GLU A 101 -5.96 -10.27 15.39
N ARG A 102 -5.12 -10.12 16.42
CA ARG A 102 -4.83 -8.80 17.01
C ARG A 102 -4.28 -7.82 15.99
N GLU A 103 -3.32 -8.26 15.19
CA GLU A 103 -2.66 -7.39 14.21
C GLU A 103 -3.59 -7.05 13.04
N HIS A 104 -4.39 -7.99 12.55
CA HIS A 104 -5.41 -7.70 11.53
C HIS A 104 -6.46 -6.72 12.05
N ARG A 105 -6.97 -6.93 13.27
CA ARG A 105 -7.92 -5.99 13.89
C ARG A 105 -7.32 -4.59 14.11
N ALA A 106 -6.02 -4.48 14.40
CA ALA A 106 -5.35 -3.19 14.50
C ALA A 106 -5.35 -2.42 13.16
N ILE A 107 -5.15 -3.13 12.04
CA ILE A 107 -5.25 -2.52 10.70
C ILE A 107 -6.68 -2.07 10.40
N GLY A 108 -7.70 -2.87 10.74
CA GLY A 108 -9.10 -2.48 10.55
C GLY A 108 -9.47 -1.18 11.29
N ARG A 109 -9.06 -1.06 12.54
CA ARG A 109 -9.23 0.19 13.31
C ARG A 109 -8.50 1.36 12.65
N LEU A 110 -7.26 1.17 12.21
CA LEU A 110 -6.49 2.21 11.53
C LEU A 110 -7.18 2.70 10.25
N VAL A 111 -7.73 1.78 9.45
CA VAL A 111 -8.48 2.12 8.21
C VAL A 111 -9.68 3.02 8.54
N ALA A 112 -10.42 2.70 9.60
CA ALA A 112 -11.55 3.50 10.06
C ALA A 112 -11.09 4.87 10.60
N ASP A 113 -10.03 4.92 11.42
CA ASP A 113 -9.45 6.15 11.99
C ASP A 113 -8.95 7.11 10.89
N MET A 114 -8.36 6.57 9.81
CA MET A 114 -7.92 7.33 8.63
C MET A 114 -9.09 7.76 7.73
N LYS A 115 -10.34 7.38 8.07
CA LYS A 115 -11.56 7.74 7.34
C LYS A 115 -11.46 7.41 5.85
N LEU A 116 -11.04 6.18 5.53
CA LEU A 116 -11.08 5.71 4.17
C LEU A 116 -12.53 5.60 3.67
N ASP A 117 -12.75 5.90 2.39
CA ASP A 117 -14.09 5.90 1.79
C ASP A 117 -14.66 4.48 1.57
N ALA A 118 -13.78 3.50 1.35
CA ALA A 118 -14.17 2.10 1.27
C ALA A 118 -13.01 1.17 1.61
N LEU A 119 -13.35 0.01 2.16
CA LEU A 119 -12.46 -1.10 2.42
C LEU A 119 -13.01 -2.35 1.73
N ILE A 120 -12.19 -3.01 0.94
CA ILE A 120 -12.45 -4.35 0.42
C ILE A 120 -11.40 -5.27 1.04
N THR A 121 -11.82 -6.38 1.64
CA THR A 121 -10.89 -7.40 2.13
C THR A 121 -11.02 -8.67 1.30
N MET A 122 -9.91 -9.43 1.18
CA MET A 122 -9.89 -10.67 0.44
C MET A 122 -9.21 -11.79 1.23
N GLY A 123 -9.95 -12.88 1.43
CA GLY A 123 -9.50 -14.10 2.10
C GLY A 123 -9.69 -14.08 3.61
N ASP A 124 -9.70 -15.28 4.21
CA ASP A 124 -10.11 -15.54 5.60
C ASP A 124 -9.32 -14.71 6.62
N LEU A 125 -8.01 -14.62 6.47
CA LEU A 125 -7.16 -13.84 7.38
C LEU A 125 -7.49 -12.33 7.37
N ALA A 126 -8.09 -11.83 6.29
CA ALA A 126 -8.45 -10.42 6.16
C ALA A 126 -9.85 -10.10 6.74
N GLU A 127 -10.63 -11.10 7.15
CA GLU A 127 -11.95 -10.87 7.78
C GLU A 127 -11.84 -10.06 9.07
N ASP A 128 -10.79 -10.29 9.87
CA ASP A 128 -10.60 -9.55 11.11
C ASP A 128 -10.29 -8.07 10.88
N ILE A 129 -9.70 -7.73 9.73
CA ILE A 129 -9.55 -6.32 9.29
C ILE A 129 -10.95 -5.73 9.05
N ALA A 130 -11.79 -6.45 8.27
CA ALA A 130 -13.14 -5.99 7.95
C ALA A 130 -14.01 -5.81 9.20
N ARG A 131 -14.04 -6.82 10.08
CA ARG A 131 -14.82 -6.78 11.33
C ARG A 131 -14.39 -5.58 12.19
N ALA A 132 -13.08 -5.39 12.38
CA ALA A 132 -12.59 -4.29 13.22
C ALA A 132 -12.87 -2.90 12.61
N ALA A 133 -12.86 -2.77 11.28
CA ALA A 133 -13.26 -1.53 10.61
C ALA A 133 -14.76 -1.25 10.80
N GLN A 134 -15.62 -2.27 10.70
CA GLN A 134 -17.06 -2.17 10.96
C GLN A 134 -17.35 -1.83 12.42
N ASP A 135 -16.69 -2.52 13.38
CA ASP A 135 -16.80 -2.24 14.81
C ASP A 135 -16.41 -0.78 15.14
N ALA A 136 -15.48 -0.21 14.38
CA ALA A 136 -15.06 1.19 14.49
C ALA A 136 -15.96 2.17 13.71
N GLY A 137 -17.10 1.71 13.18
CA GLY A 137 -18.14 2.53 12.56
C GLY A 137 -17.99 2.77 11.05
N MET A 138 -17.09 2.06 10.37
CA MET A 138 -16.98 2.14 8.92
C MET A 138 -18.10 1.35 8.23
N ASN A 139 -18.91 2.03 7.39
CA ASN A 139 -20.05 1.40 6.72
C ASN A 139 -19.69 0.72 5.38
N ALA A 140 -18.75 1.30 4.62
CA ALA A 140 -18.39 0.81 3.30
C ALA A 140 -17.26 -0.25 3.40
N VAL A 141 -17.59 -1.40 3.96
CA VAL A 141 -16.69 -2.55 4.15
C VAL A 141 -17.26 -3.76 3.42
N TYR A 142 -16.44 -4.37 2.57
CA TYR A 142 -16.82 -5.49 1.69
C TYR A 142 -15.83 -6.63 1.84
N VAL A 143 -16.32 -7.81 2.18
CA VAL A 143 -15.53 -9.05 2.27
C VAL A 143 -15.66 -9.83 0.98
N THR A 144 -14.55 -10.30 0.43
CA THR A 144 -14.50 -11.06 -0.82
C THR A 144 -13.61 -12.29 -0.67
N ASP A 145 -13.82 -13.28 -1.51
CA ASP A 145 -13.13 -14.57 -1.49
C ASP A 145 -12.15 -14.77 -2.67
N SER A 146 -12.21 -13.88 -3.65
CA SER A 146 -11.44 -14.02 -4.89
C SER A 146 -11.04 -12.68 -5.50
N HIS A 147 -9.98 -12.70 -6.31
CA HIS A 147 -9.52 -11.51 -7.06
C HIS A 147 -10.61 -10.96 -7.97
N GLU A 148 -11.40 -11.87 -8.61
CA GLU A 148 -12.50 -11.45 -9.48
C GLU A 148 -13.61 -10.76 -8.69
N ALA A 149 -14.00 -11.31 -7.54
CA ALA A 149 -15.01 -10.70 -6.67
C ALA A 149 -14.54 -9.34 -6.14
N ALA A 150 -13.26 -9.24 -5.68
CA ALA A 150 -12.67 -7.99 -5.25
C ALA A 150 -12.62 -6.96 -6.38
N ALA A 151 -12.19 -7.35 -7.59
CA ALA A 151 -12.16 -6.47 -8.75
C ALA A 151 -13.56 -5.99 -9.16
N ARG A 152 -14.57 -6.88 -9.14
CA ARG A 152 -15.97 -6.54 -9.44
C ARG A 152 -16.52 -5.55 -8.42
N GLN A 153 -16.29 -5.80 -7.13
CA GLN A 153 -16.70 -4.90 -6.06
C GLN A 153 -16.03 -3.53 -6.19
N LEU A 154 -14.73 -3.51 -6.46
CA LEU A 154 -13.97 -2.29 -6.65
C LEU A 154 -14.49 -1.49 -7.87
N LYS A 155 -14.76 -2.13 -9.00
CA LYS A 155 -15.35 -1.48 -10.19
C LYS A 155 -16.69 -0.82 -9.90
N ALA A 156 -17.53 -1.44 -9.06
CA ALA A 156 -18.84 -0.89 -8.69
C ALA A 156 -18.73 0.36 -7.78
N LEU A 157 -17.61 0.52 -7.08
CA LEU A 157 -17.38 1.62 -6.15
C LEU A 157 -16.63 2.79 -6.75
N LEU A 158 -15.74 2.52 -7.72
CA LEU A 158 -14.79 3.50 -8.27
C LEU A 158 -15.48 4.68 -8.95
N ARG A 159 -14.89 5.85 -8.74
CA ARG A 159 -15.22 7.12 -9.40
C ARG A 159 -13.94 7.75 -9.92
N ASP A 160 -14.05 8.56 -10.96
CA ASP A 160 -12.90 9.27 -11.53
C ASP A 160 -12.14 10.05 -10.46
N GLY A 161 -10.83 9.89 -10.45
CA GLY A 161 -9.93 10.52 -9.47
C GLY A 161 -9.72 9.72 -8.18
N ASP A 162 -10.34 8.55 -8.01
CA ASP A 162 -10.11 7.70 -6.83
C ASP A 162 -8.67 7.19 -6.77
N THR A 163 -8.16 7.06 -5.55
CA THR A 163 -6.89 6.38 -5.26
C THR A 163 -7.14 5.07 -4.51
N VAL A 164 -6.54 4.00 -5.02
CA VAL A 164 -6.72 2.62 -4.53
C VAL A 164 -5.40 2.07 -4.04
N LEU A 165 -5.34 1.60 -2.79
CA LEU A 165 -4.23 0.81 -2.26
C LEU A 165 -4.54 -0.68 -2.46
N LEU A 166 -3.63 -1.42 -3.09
CA LEU A 166 -3.63 -2.88 -3.13
C LEU A 166 -2.50 -3.40 -2.26
N LYS A 167 -2.80 -4.21 -1.22
CA LYS A 167 -1.78 -4.80 -0.36
C LYS A 167 -2.24 -6.10 0.29
N GLY A 168 -1.29 -7.02 0.46
CA GLY A 168 -1.48 -8.30 1.16
C GLY A 168 -0.18 -9.10 1.16
N SER A 169 -0.10 -10.15 1.96
CA SER A 169 1.02 -11.09 1.93
C SER A 169 1.14 -11.74 0.55
N ARG A 170 2.35 -12.20 0.21
CA ARG A 170 2.65 -12.78 -1.11
C ARG A 170 1.69 -13.90 -1.52
N SER A 171 1.22 -14.71 -0.57
CA SER A 171 0.26 -15.79 -0.79
C SER A 171 -1.09 -15.33 -1.35
N PHE A 172 -1.49 -14.08 -1.08
CA PHE A 172 -2.74 -13.51 -1.59
C PHE A 172 -2.62 -12.99 -3.02
N ALA A 173 -1.41 -12.76 -3.54
CA ALA A 173 -1.17 -12.33 -4.91
C ALA A 173 -2.10 -11.19 -5.37
N MET A 174 -2.22 -10.14 -4.54
CA MET A 174 -3.20 -9.06 -4.73
C MET A 174 -3.02 -8.28 -6.05
N GLU A 175 -1.84 -8.32 -6.66
CA GLU A 175 -1.56 -7.75 -7.99
C GLU A 175 -2.43 -8.35 -9.10
N LYS A 176 -2.98 -9.55 -8.92
CA LYS A 176 -3.89 -10.19 -9.88
C LYS A 176 -5.22 -9.43 -10.06
N ILE A 177 -5.47 -8.43 -9.22
CA ILE A 177 -6.61 -7.52 -9.37
C ILE A 177 -6.35 -6.49 -10.48
N LEU A 178 -5.10 -6.06 -10.69
CA LEU A 178 -4.75 -5.00 -11.64
C LEU A 178 -5.18 -5.27 -13.09
N PRO A 179 -5.01 -6.48 -13.65
CA PRO A 179 -5.42 -6.78 -15.04
C PRO A 179 -6.90 -6.50 -15.35
N TYR A 180 -7.75 -6.49 -14.33
CA TYR A 180 -9.17 -6.15 -14.52
C TYR A 180 -9.41 -4.67 -14.83
N PHE A 181 -8.40 -3.80 -14.61
CA PHE A 181 -8.45 -2.34 -14.82
C PHE A 181 -7.58 -1.88 -15.98
N GLU A 182 -6.72 -2.74 -16.52
CA GLU A 182 -5.96 -2.47 -17.73
C GLU A 182 -6.92 -2.45 -18.94
N ARG A 183 -6.79 -1.44 -19.80
CA ARG A 183 -7.55 -1.42 -21.06
C ARG A 183 -7.03 -2.52 -21.97
N LYS A 184 -7.91 -3.37 -22.44
CA LYS A 184 -7.63 -4.27 -23.55
C LYS A 184 -7.47 -3.48 -24.84
#